data_881642cf86d5b759ff5b90b271847f41
#
_entry.id   881642cf86d5b759ff5b90b271847f41
#
_cell.length_a   1.000
_cell.length_b   1.000
_cell.length_c   1.000
_cell.angle_alpha   90.00
_cell.angle_beta   90.00
_cell.angle_gamma   90.00
#
_symmetry.space_group_name_H-M   'P 1'
#
loop_
_entity.id
_entity.type
_entity.pdbx_description
1 polymer ?
#
loop_
_entity_poly.entity_id
_entity_poly.type
_entity_poly.pdbx_seq_one_letter_code
_entity_poly.pdbx_strand_id
1 'polypeptide(L)'
;MNIIQKMANAVSEMEVVAKSLKIEAGRNSYKAVSERDVIDAVKKVEAKHGIYSFPVARRIVQSEILESDGFEGKKKTTFFIRLEVVYRFVNADDPNDYIETISYGDGMDSGDKGPGKAMTYADKYALMKAYKISTGDDPDQQASVDANYTRKTGANRADTPKPEPKHDRRPIVAEILDFCDEERIPPGFITKAYGFESFQQMPNFILEDIITKKDNIKDAYEREGQK
;
A
#
# COMPACT_ATOMS: atom_id res chain seq x y z
N MET A 1 18.35 33.61 10.53
CA MET A 1 18.47 32.13 10.59
C MET A 1 18.42 31.62 9.17
N ASN A 2 19.26 30.65 8.81
CA ASN A 2 19.18 30.01 7.49
C ASN A 2 18.03 28.99 7.42
N ILE A 3 17.70 28.54 6.21
CA ILE A 3 16.57 27.64 5.96
C ILE A 3 16.68 26.34 6.78
N ILE A 4 17.88 25.77 6.92
CA ILE A 4 18.08 24.54 7.69
C ILE A 4 17.73 24.73 9.17
N GLN A 5 18.15 25.86 9.77
CA GLN A 5 17.82 26.20 11.13
C GLN A 5 16.33 26.44 11.33
N LYS A 6 15.68 27.12 10.38
CA LYS A 6 14.23 27.34 10.38
C LYS A 6 13.48 26.03 10.27
N MET A 7 13.89 25.14 9.36
CA MET A 7 13.30 23.80 9.20
C MET A 7 13.46 22.94 10.47
N ALA A 8 14.65 22.97 11.11
CA ALA A 8 14.90 22.24 12.35
C ALA A 8 13.95 22.70 13.48
N ASN A 9 13.76 24.02 13.61
CA ASN A 9 12.83 24.58 14.59
C ASN A 9 11.37 24.21 14.26
N ALA A 10 10.96 24.31 13.00
CA ALA A 10 9.63 23.92 12.57
C ALA A 10 9.34 22.44 12.86
N VAL A 11 10.32 21.56 12.60
CA VAL A 11 10.21 20.12 12.90
C VAL A 11 10.07 19.86 14.42
N SER A 12 10.77 20.62 15.26
CA SER A 12 10.68 20.44 16.73
C SER A 12 9.31 20.81 17.30
N GLU A 13 8.54 21.63 16.59
CA GLU A 13 7.20 22.07 16.98
C GLU A 13 6.08 21.30 16.22
N MET A 14 6.46 20.40 15.30
CA MET A 14 5.48 19.65 14.54
C MET A 14 4.74 18.65 15.42
N GLU A 15 3.43 18.78 15.47
CA GLU A 15 2.57 17.85 16.17
C GLU A 15 2.29 16.60 15.33
N VAL A 16 1.89 15.52 16.01
CA VAL A 16 1.43 14.30 15.33
C VAL A 16 0.17 14.61 14.53
N VAL A 17 0.18 14.30 13.23
CA VAL A 17 -0.98 14.49 12.37
C VAL A 17 -1.88 13.26 12.44
N ALA A 18 -3.07 13.43 12.99
CA ALA A 18 -4.04 12.35 13.14
C ALA A 18 -4.57 11.88 11.76
N LYS A 19 -4.82 10.58 11.65
CA LYS A 19 -5.46 9.99 10.47
C LYS A 19 -6.96 10.28 10.47
N SER A 20 -7.39 11.28 9.71
CA SER A 20 -8.79 11.69 9.62
C SER A 20 -9.54 11.05 8.45
N LEU A 21 -8.83 10.68 7.37
CA LEU A 21 -9.43 10.17 6.15
C LEU A 21 -9.73 8.67 6.26
N LYS A 22 -11.01 8.30 6.22
CA LYS A 22 -11.44 6.90 6.09
C LYS A 22 -11.43 6.52 4.61
N ILE A 23 -10.63 5.51 4.25
CA ILE A 23 -10.58 4.94 2.90
C ILE A 23 -11.33 3.62 2.94
N GLU A 24 -12.31 3.45 2.06
CA GLU A 24 -13.05 2.22 1.86
C GLU A 24 -12.47 1.49 0.64
N ALA A 25 -11.89 0.31 0.86
CA ALA A 25 -11.34 -0.55 -0.18
C ALA A 25 -12.08 -1.90 -0.15
N GLY A 26 -13.16 -2.01 -0.91
CA GLY A 26 -14.02 -3.19 -0.92
C GLY A 26 -14.62 -3.47 0.46
N ARG A 27 -14.30 -4.64 1.05
CA ARG A 27 -14.78 -5.00 2.40
C ARG A 27 -13.93 -4.44 3.54
N ASN A 28 -12.78 -3.87 3.24
CA ASN A 28 -11.85 -3.33 4.22
C ASN A 28 -11.92 -1.81 4.25
N SER A 29 -11.79 -1.22 5.43
CA SER A 29 -11.61 0.21 5.59
C SER A 29 -10.39 0.49 6.44
N TYR A 30 -9.63 1.51 6.08
CA TYR A 30 -8.50 1.97 6.87
C TYR A 30 -8.49 3.49 6.95
N LYS A 31 -7.81 4.01 7.99
CA LYS A 31 -7.63 5.45 8.15
C LYS A 31 -6.29 5.88 7.57
N ALA A 32 -6.29 6.97 6.83
CA ALA A 32 -5.10 7.58 6.27
C ALA A 32 -5.04 9.07 6.65
N VAL A 33 -3.84 9.63 6.58
CA VAL A 33 -3.66 11.08 6.69
C VAL A 33 -4.03 11.70 5.34
N SER A 34 -4.95 12.65 5.35
CA SER A 34 -5.32 13.40 4.15
C SER A 34 -4.25 14.44 3.80
N GLU A 35 -4.22 14.85 2.53
CA GLU A 35 -3.38 15.98 2.11
C GLU A 35 -3.72 17.25 2.89
N ARG A 36 -5.00 17.48 3.14
CA ARG A 36 -5.50 18.62 3.90
C ARG A 36 -4.91 18.65 5.33
N ASP A 37 -4.90 17.52 6.03
CA ASP A 37 -4.38 17.46 7.41
C ASP A 37 -2.89 17.82 7.44
N VAL A 38 -2.13 17.34 6.44
CA VAL A 38 -0.69 17.65 6.31
C VAL A 38 -0.49 19.14 6.01
N ILE A 39 -1.22 19.70 5.05
CA ILE A 39 -1.13 21.12 4.70
C ILE A 39 -1.51 22.00 5.89
N ASP A 40 -2.59 21.66 6.61
CA ASP A 40 -3.06 22.43 7.76
C ASP A 40 -2.07 22.42 8.94
N ALA A 41 -1.33 21.33 9.13
CA ALA A 41 -0.25 21.26 10.11
C ALA A 41 0.98 22.06 9.67
N VAL A 42 1.43 21.85 8.44
CA VAL A 42 2.65 22.46 7.87
C VAL A 42 2.53 23.97 7.77
N LYS A 43 1.42 24.50 7.24
CA LYS A 43 1.25 25.95 7.06
C LYS A 43 1.39 26.75 8.36
N LYS A 44 1.05 26.16 9.52
CA LYS A 44 1.14 26.84 10.81
C LYS A 44 2.60 27.02 11.22
N VAL A 45 3.42 25.96 11.11
CA VAL A 45 4.84 26.03 11.46
C VAL A 45 5.65 26.82 10.44
N GLU A 46 5.29 26.71 9.15
CA GLU A 46 5.91 27.52 8.10
C GLU A 46 5.69 29.03 8.33
N ALA A 47 4.45 29.42 8.57
CA ALA A 47 4.11 30.82 8.85
C ALA A 47 4.86 31.36 10.10
N LYS A 48 4.99 30.53 11.15
CA LYS A 48 5.68 30.90 12.38
C LYS A 48 7.18 31.07 12.19
N HIS A 49 7.81 30.19 11.38
CA HIS A 49 9.25 30.16 11.20
C HIS A 49 9.72 30.91 9.94
N GLY A 50 8.82 31.52 9.17
CA GLY A 50 9.16 32.24 7.94
C GLY A 50 9.72 31.29 6.87
N ILE A 51 9.02 30.19 6.64
CA ILE A 51 9.30 29.21 5.57
C ILE A 51 8.17 29.27 4.58
N TYR A 52 8.46 29.11 3.30
CA TYR A 52 7.45 28.92 2.26
C TYR A 52 7.85 27.73 1.38
N SER A 53 6.94 26.75 1.23
CA SER A 53 7.21 25.58 0.42
C SER A 53 6.26 25.44 -0.75
N PHE A 54 6.78 24.95 -1.88
CA PHE A 54 6.00 24.74 -3.10
C PHE A 54 6.72 23.79 -4.07
N PRO A 55 5.98 23.11 -4.95
CA PRO A 55 6.60 22.34 -6.03
C PRO A 55 7.14 23.24 -7.13
N VAL A 56 8.43 23.11 -7.47
CA VAL A 56 9.09 23.91 -8.54
C VAL A 56 9.09 23.21 -9.88
N ALA A 57 9.02 21.88 -9.90
CA ALA A 57 8.98 21.09 -11.12
C ALA A 57 8.18 19.80 -10.92
N ARG A 58 7.54 19.35 -11.99
CA ARG A 58 6.85 18.05 -12.06
C ARG A 58 7.20 17.37 -13.38
N ARG A 59 7.51 16.06 -13.30
CA ARG A 59 7.85 15.25 -14.46
C ARG A 59 7.13 13.90 -14.39
N ILE A 60 6.47 13.52 -15.47
CA ILE A 60 5.95 12.17 -15.62
C ILE A 60 7.13 11.25 -15.90
N VAL A 61 7.38 10.29 -15.01
CA VAL A 61 8.48 9.30 -15.15
C VAL A 61 7.97 7.96 -15.69
N GLN A 62 6.67 7.68 -15.53
CA GLN A 62 6.04 6.49 -16.08
C GLN A 62 4.57 6.78 -16.36
N SER A 63 4.07 6.28 -17.49
CA SER A 63 2.66 6.33 -17.84
C SER A 63 2.30 5.06 -18.61
N GLU A 64 1.30 4.33 -18.11
CA GLU A 64 0.88 3.05 -18.68
C GLU A 64 -0.64 2.95 -18.73
N ILE A 65 -1.13 2.20 -19.70
CA ILE A 65 -2.51 1.79 -19.79
C ILE A 65 -2.56 0.32 -19.39
N LEU A 66 -3.25 0.02 -18.30
CA LEU A 66 -3.43 -1.32 -17.77
C LEU A 66 -4.81 -1.81 -18.18
N GLU A 67 -4.86 -2.92 -18.89
CA GLU A 67 -6.09 -3.61 -19.21
C GLU A 67 -6.22 -4.86 -18.33
N SER A 68 -7.38 -5.06 -17.74
CA SER A 68 -7.72 -6.27 -17.01
C SER A 68 -9.09 -6.77 -17.43
N ASP A 69 -9.30 -8.07 -17.37
CA ASP A 69 -10.60 -8.66 -17.60
C ASP A 69 -11.52 -8.29 -16.42
N GLY A 70 -12.60 -7.61 -16.73
CA GLY A 70 -13.65 -7.25 -15.78
C GLY A 70 -14.75 -8.30 -15.74
N PHE A 71 -15.73 -8.05 -14.87
CA PHE A 71 -16.91 -8.89 -14.73
C PHE A 71 -17.66 -9.00 -16.09
N GLU A 72 -18.14 -10.19 -16.45
CA GLU A 72 -18.85 -10.51 -17.70
C GLU A 72 -18.02 -10.29 -18.99
N GLY A 73 -16.68 -10.46 -18.93
CA GLY A 73 -15.84 -10.33 -20.13
C GLY A 73 -15.66 -8.89 -20.63
N LYS A 74 -16.12 -7.91 -19.89
CA LYS A 74 -15.87 -6.48 -20.19
C LYS A 74 -14.45 -6.13 -19.79
N LYS A 75 -13.66 -5.62 -20.74
CA LYS A 75 -12.32 -5.11 -20.44
C LYS A 75 -12.42 -3.86 -19.54
N LYS A 76 -11.65 -3.83 -18.46
CA LYS A 76 -11.49 -2.68 -17.62
C LYS A 76 -10.13 -2.03 -17.92
N THR A 77 -10.17 -0.77 -18.36
CA THR A 77 -8.99 0.03 -18.60
C THR A 77 -8.69 0.89 -17.37
N THR A 78 -7.44 0.92 -16.96
CA THR A 78 -6.95 1.76 -15.87
C THR A 78 -5.71 2.47 -16.33
N PHE A 79 -5.65 3.79 -16.14
CA PHE A 79 -4.48 4.60 -16.44
C PHE A 79 -3.60 4.67 -15.19
N PHE A 80 -2.35 4.27 -15.32
CA PHE A 80 -1.32 4.43 -14.31
C PHE A 80 -0.39 5.56 -14.71
N ILE A 81 -0.07 6.42 -13.74
CA ILE A 81 0.91 7.47 -13.91
C ILE A 81 1.79 7.55 -12.66
N ARG A 82 3.11 7.63 -12.86
CA ARG A 82 4.09 7.98 -11.83
C ARG A 82 4.65 9.33 -12.11
N LEU A 83 4.53 10.22 -11.13
CA LEU A 83 4.99 11.58 -11.18
C LEU A 83 6.17 11.79 -10.23
N GLU A 84 7.22 12.43 -10.72
CA GLU A 84 8.30 12.98 -9.91
C GLU A 84 8.02 14.45 -9.66
N VAL A 85 8.19 14.89 -8.42
CA VAL A 85 8.02 16.29 -8.03
C VAL A 85 9.28 16.75 -7.32
N VAL A 86 9.82 17.88 -7.73
CA VAL A 86 10.84 18.62 -6.98
C VAL A 86 10.12 19.63 -6.11
N TYR A 87 10.25 19.49 -4.81
CA TYR A 87 9.63 20.34 -3.81
C TYR A 87 10.69 21.21 -3.16
N ARG A 88 10.44 22.53 -3.07
CA ARG A 88 11.37 23.52 -2.53
C ARG A 88 10.83 24.14 -1.26
N PHE A 89 11.72 24.33 -0.28
CA PHE A 89 11.49 25.02 0.97
C PHE A 89 12.37 26.25 0.99
N VAL A 90 11.79 27.44 1.06
CA VAL A 90 12.47 28.71 0.91
C VAL A 90 12.42 29.47 2.22
N ASN A 91 13.53 30.10 2.57
CA ASN A 91 13.59 31.09 3.65
C ASN A 91 12.88 32.38 3.20
N ALA A 92 11.80 32.75 3.89
CA ALA A 92 11.03 33.95 3.54
C ALA A 92 11.82 35.26 3.66
N ASP A 93 12.91 35.29 4.45
CA ASP A 93 13.78 36.46 4.62
C ASP A 93 14.83 36.53 3.51
N ASP A 94 15.16 35.43 2.84
CA ASP A 94 16.13 35.35 1.74
C ASP A 94 15.73 34.26 0.74
N PRO A 95 15.16 34.66 -0.41
CA PRO A 95 14.72 33.70 -1.44
C PRO A 95 15.84 32.84 -2.07
N ASN A 96 17.11 33.21 -1.89
CA ASN A 96 18.22 32.41 -2.37
C ASN A 96 18.67 31.33 -1.36
N ASP A 97 18.19 31.41 -0.14
CA ASP A 97 18.42 30.41 0.93
C ASP A 97 17.27 29.41 0.91
N TYR A 98 17.44 28.30 0.19
CA TYR A 98 16.45 27.25 0.03
C TYR A 98 17.07 25.85 0.03
N ILE A 99 16.24 24.86 0.24
CA ILE A 99 16.55 23.44 0.05
C ILE A 99 15.49 22.78 -0.83
N GLU A 100 15.86 21.70 -1.49
CA GLU A 100 14.96 20.93 -2.35
C GLU A 100 14.93 19.46 -1.93
N THR A 101 13.82 18.80 -2.18
CA THR A 101 13.65 17.36 -2.06
C THR A 101 12.88 16.82 -3.25
N ILE A 102 13.17 15.57 -3.62
CA ILE A 102 12.43 14.87 -4.66
C ILE A 102 11.42 13.93 -3.99
N SER A 103 10.21 13.92 -4.52
CA SER A 103 9.15 12.99 -4.10
C SER A 103 8.50 12.37 -5.32
N TYR A 104 7.95 11.17 -5.12
CA TYR A 104 7.21 10.45 -6.16
C TYR A 104 5.78 10.22 -5.71
N GLY A 105 4.85 10.26 -6.67
CA GLY A 105 3.47 9.92 -6.45
C GLY A 105 2.93 9.05 -7.56
N ASP A 106 2.21 8.01 -7.19
CA ASP A 106 1.53 7.13 -8.12
C ASP A 106 0.04 7.47 -8.14
N GLY A 107 -0.53 7.52 -9.34
CA GLY A 107 -1.96 7.71 -9.55
C GLY A 107 -2.52 6.63 -10.45
N MET A 108 -3.57 5.97 -10.00
CA MET A 108 -4.34 5.01 -10.79
C MET A 108 -5.79 5.46 -10.87
N ASP A 109 -6.33 5.52 -12.09
CA ASP A 109 -7.73 5.87 -12.30
C ASP A 109 -8.24 5.29 -13.62
N SER A 110 -9.53 4.97 -13.69
CA SER A 110 -10.17 4.55 -14.94
C SER A 110 -10.61 5.71 -15.84
N GLY A 111 -10.42 6.96 -15.38
CA GLY A 111 -10.74 8.20 -16.09
C GLY A 111 -9.59 9.19 -16.02
N ASP A 112 -9.92 10.46 -15.85
CA ASP A 112 -9.00 11.61 -15.93
C ASP A 112 -8.31 12.00 -14.60
N LYS A 113 -8.62 11.33 -13.50
CA LYS A 113 -8.15 11.73 -12.16
C LYS A 113 -6.76 11.19 -11.79
N GLY A 114 -6.16 10.34 -12.63
CA GLY A 114 -4.83 9.75 -12.38
C GLY A 114 -3.75 10.79 -12.07
N PRO A 115 -3.55 11.82 -12.90
CA PRO A 115 -2.55 12.87 -12.65
C PRO A 115 -2.79 13.62 -11.33
N GLY A 116 -4.03 13.98 -11.02
CA GLY A 116 -4.38 14.65 -9.77
C GLY A 116 -4.06 13.80 -8.53
N LYS A 117 -4.37 12.50 -8.57
CA LYS A 117 -3.99 11.54 -7.51
C LYS A 117 -2.46 11.49 -7.34
N ALA A 118 -1.70 11.38 -8.44
CA ALA A 118 -0.25 11.35 -8.40
C ALA A 118 0.35 12.62 -7.78
N MET A 119 -0.16 13.80 -8.15
CA MET A 119 0.27 15.09 -7.58
C MET A 119 0.01 15.15 -6.09
N THR A 120 -1.21 14.86 -5.65
CA THR A 120 -1.59 14.85 -4.22
C THR A 120 -0.70 13.91 -3.40
N TYR A 121 -0.38 12.73 -3.93
CA TYR A 121 0.51 11.79 -3.24
C TYR A 121 1.93 12.35 -3.14
N ALA A 122 2.50 12.83 -4.25
CA ALA A 122 3.87 13.36 -4.27
C ALA A 122 4.03 14.56 -3.33
N ASP A 123 3.13 15.52 -3.38
CA ASP A 123 3.17 16.74 -2.56
C ASP A 123 3.01 16.40 -1.07
N LYS A 124 2.04 15.55 -0.74
CA LYS A 124 1.83 15.08 0.63
C LYS A 124 3.07 14.40 1.21
N TYR A 125 3.68 13.48 0.47
CA TYR A 125 4.87 12.78 0.95
C TYR A 125 6.11 13.68 1.00
N ALA A 126 6.26 14.65 0.09
CA ALA A 126 7.32 15.65 0.19
C ALA A 126 7.27 16.39 1.54
N LEU A 127 6.09 16.91 1.90
CA LEU A 127 5.88 17.61 3.17
C LEU A 127 6.06 16.68 4.37
N MET A 128 5.44 15.51 4.36
CA MET A 128 5.53 14.56 5.47
C MET A 128 6.98 14.16 5.78
N LYS A 129 7.80 13.90 4.75
CA LYS A 129 9.19 13.50 4.95
C LYS A 129 10.08 14.67 5.36
N ALA A 130 9.90 15.86 4.76
CA ALA A 130 10.67 17.05 5.11
C ALA A 130 10.44 17.50 6.56
N TYR A 131 9.17 17.47 7.01
CA TYR A 131 8.81 17.85 8.38
C TYR A 131 8.77 16.68 9.37
N LYS A 132 9.21 15.48 8.96
CA LYS A 132 9.23 14.26 9.81
C LYS A 132 7.89 13.97 10.47
N ILE A 133 6.78 14.24 9.78
CA ILE A 133 5.44 14.03 10.29
C ILE A 133 5.21 12.54 10.54
N SER A 134 4.95 12.18 11.81
CA SER A 134 4.57 10.84 12.20
C SER A 134 3.05 10.68 12.08
N THR A 135 2.62 9.57 11.49
CA THR A 135 1.20 9.21 11.37
C THR A 135 0.76 8.17 12.39
N GLY A 136 1.68 7.77 13.30
CA GLY A 136 1.40 6.80 14.36
C GLY A 136 1.43 5.35 13.92
N ASP A 137 1.40 5.04 12.59
CA ASP A 137 1.52 3.69 12.06
C ASP A 137 2.74 3.59 11.16
N ASP A 138 3.49 2.54 11.35
CA ASP A 138 4.54 2.11 10.46
C ASP A 138 3.90 1.24 9.37
N PRO A 139 3.93 1.65 8.08
CA PRO A 139 3.39 0.84 6.98
C PRO A 139 4.02 -0.55 6.90
N ASP A 140 5.25 -0.70 7.39
CA ASP A 140 5.98 -1.97 7.42
C ASP A 140 5.44 -2.93 8.51
N GLN A 141 4.62 -2.44 9.44
CA GLN A 141 3.92 -3.27 10.43
C GLN A 141 2.61 -3.85 9.89
N GLN A 142 2.06 -3.27 8.85
CA GLN A 142 0.94 -3.85 8.11
C GLN A 142 1.54 -4.79 7.06
N ALA A 143 1.46 -6.10 7.30
CA ALA A 143 1.78 -7.05 6.26
C ALA A 143 1.01 -6.64 5.00
N SER A 144 1.71 -6.32 3.91
CA SER A 144 1.09 -6.22 2.60
C SER A 144 0.33 -7.53 2.39
N VAL A 145 -0.86 -7.48 1.84
CA VAL A 145 -1.74 -8.64 1.61
C VAL A 145 -0.99 -9.77 0.88
N ASP A 146 0.14 -9.46 0.26
CA ASP A 146 0.97 -10.35 -0.57
C ASP A 146 2.34 -10.74 0.02
N ALA A 147 2.68 -10.35 1.25
CA ALA A 147 4.01 -10.66 1.81
C ALA A 147 3.92 -11.23 3.24
N ASN A 148 3.98 -12.56 3.35
CA ASN A 148 4.28 -13.24 4.60
C ASN A 148 5.76 -13.02 5.01
N TYR A 149 6.12 -11.80 5.39
CA TYR A 149 7.41 -11.53 6.02
C TYR A 149 7.27 -11.70 7.55
N THR A 150 7.57 -12.89 8.03
CA THR A 150 7.73 -13.13 9.47
C THR A 150 9.12 -12.65 9.90
N ARG A 151 9.23 -11.39 10.31
CA ARG A 151 10.44 -10.90 10.98
C ARG A 151 10.39 -11.37 12.44
N LYS A 152 11.14 -12.43 12.76
CA LYS A 152 11.42 -12.80 14.15
C LYS A 152 12.37 -11.76 14.75
N THR A 153 11.84 -10.75 15.42
CA THR A 153 12.63 -9.91 16.32
C THR A 153 12.24 -10.29 17.75
N GLY A 154 13.20 -10.94 18.44
CA GLY A 154 13.10 -11.10 19.88
C GLY A 154 13.33 -9.75 20.56
N ALA A 155 12.31 -9.20 21.16
CA ALA A 155 12.38 -8.27 22.28
C ALA A 155 11.01 -8.20 22.96
N ASN A 156 10.99 -8.55 24.23
CA ASN A 156 9.85 -8.39 25.14
C ASN A 156 9.42 -6.91 25.19
N ARG A 157 8.20 -6.60 24.77
CA ARG A 157 7.45 -5.45 25.24
C ARG A 157 6.04 -5.89 25.59
N ALA A 158 5.70 -5.72 26.84
CA ALA A 158 4.34 -5.77 27.36
C ALA A 158 3.54 -4.63 26.71
N ASP A 159 2.24 -4.91 26.45
CA ASP A 159 1.24 -4.06 25.82
C ASP A 159 1.22 -4.10 24.28
N THR A 160 0.75 -5.25 23.74
CA THR A 160 0.18 -5.31 22.40
C THR A 160 -1.34 -5.44 22.50
N PRO A 161 -2.12 -4.70 21.67
CA PRO A 161 -3.55 -4.94 21.53
C PRO A 161 -3.77 -6.39 21.05
N LYS A 162 -4.77 -7.01 21.63
CA LYS A 162 -5.19 -8.40 21.34
C LYS A 162 -5.31 -8.60 19.83
N PRO A 163 -4.65 -9.63 19.24
CA PRO A 163 -4.76 -9.89 17.81
C PRO A 163 -6.21 -10.20 17.46
N GLU A 164 -6.68 -9.62 16.34
CA GLU A 164 -7.96 -10.00 15.75
C GLU A 164 -8.00 -11.52 15.48
N PRO A 165 -9.17 -12.15 15.54
CA PRO A 165 -9.28 -13.59 15.42
C PRO A 165 -8.70 -14.03 14.08
N LYS A 166 -7.66 -14.87 14.13
CA LYS A 166 -7.12 -15.55 12.95
C LYS A 166 -8.29 -16.29 12.31
N HIS A 167 -8.61 -15.98 11.06
CA HIS A 167 -9.56 -16.77 10.27
C HIS A 167 -9.16 -18.24 10.43
N ASP A 168 -10.09 -19.03 10.96
CA ASP A 168 -9.86 -20.46 11.15
C ASP A 168 -9.77 -21.10 9.76
N ARG A 169 -8.57 -21.55 9.40
CA ARG A 169 -8.29 -22.17 8.11
C ARG A 169 -8.78 -23.61 8.02
N ARG A 170 -9.09 -24.21 9.16
CA ARG A 170 -9.50 -25.62 9.22
C ARG A 170 -10.69 -25.95 8.34
N PRO A 171 -11.74 -25.10 8.24
CA PRO A 171 -12.86 -25.39 7.35
C PRO A 171 -12.46 -25.39 5.85
N ILE A 172 -11.65 -24.45 5.43
CA ILE A 172 -11.24 -24.32 4.03
C ILE A 172 -10.33 -25.49 3.61
N VAL A 173 -9.36 -25.83 4.43
CA VAL A 173 -8.47 -26.98 4.17
C VAL A 173 -9.26 -28.29 4.20
N ALA A 174 -10.22 -28.45 5.10
CA ALA A 174 -11.09 -29.63 5.14
C ALA A 174 -11.90 -29.75 3.84
N GLU A 175 -12.51 -28.68 3.37
CA GLU A 175 -13.27 -28.68 2.12
C GLU A 175 -12.41 -29.03 0.89
N ILE A 176 -11.13 -28.61 0.86
CA ILE A 176 -10.19 -29.00 -0.20
C ILE A 176 -9.84 -30.49 -0.10
N LEU A 177 -9.63 -31.00 1.10
CA LEU A 177 -9.33 -32.42 1.30
C LEU A 177 -10.53 -33.31 0.96
N ASP A 178 -11.75 -32.92 1.32
CA ASP A 178 -12.99 -33.58 0.95
C ASP A 178 -13.13 -33.66 -0.58
N PHE A 179 -12.87 -32.56 -1.28
CA PHE A 179 -12.83 -32.53 -2.74
C PHE A 179 -11.75 -33.46 -3.31
N CYS A 180 -10.56 -33.50 -2.72
CA CYS A 180 -9.51 -34.43 -3.12
C CYS A 180 -9.94 -35.89 -3.00
N ASP A 181 -10.63 -36.23 -1.92
CA ASP A 181 -11.11 -37.59 -1.66
C ASP A 181 -12.27 -37.97 -2.60
N GLU A 182 -13.24 -37.07 -2.81
CA GLU A 182 -14.37 -37.27 -3.72
C GLU A 182 -13.94 -37.54 -5.16
N GLU A 183 -13.00 -36.72 -5.65
CA GLU A 183 -12.51 -36.80 -7.05
C GLU A 183 -11.28 -37.70 -7.21
N ARG A 184 -10.80 -38.33 -6.13
CA ARG A 184 -9.60 -39.19 -6.10
C ARG A 184 -8.35 -38.50 -6.58
N ILE A 185 -8.21 -37.19 -6.32
CA ILE A 185 -7.07 -36.39 -6.66
C ILE A 185 -6.09 -36.38 -5.48
N PRO A 186 -4.83 -36.85 -5.64
CA PRO A 186 -3.87 -36.78 -4.55
C PRO A 186 -3.66 -35.34 -4.10
N PRO A 187 -3.72 -35.01 -2.79
CA PRO A 187 -3.46 -33.66 -2.28
C PRO A 187 -2.13 -33.07 -2.77
N GLY A 188 -1.11 -33.92 -2.93
CA GLY A 188 0.20 -33.55 -3.48
C GLY A 188 0.18 -33.04 -4.92
N PHE A 189 -0.83 -33.42 -5.72
CA PHE A 189 -1.00 -32.86 -7.07
C PHE A 189 -1.32 -31.38 -7.01
N ILE A 190 -2.26 -30.99 -6.16
CA ILE A 190 -2.67 -29.60 -6.00
C ILE A 190 -1.53 -28.79 -5.35
N THR A 191 -0.95 -29.28 -4.25
CA THR A 191 0.14 -28.53 -3.58
C THR A 191 1.34 -28.30 -4.50
N LYS A 192 1.70 -29.27 -5.31
CA LYS A 192 2.79 -29.17 -6.29
C LYS A 192 2.47 -28.17 -7.41
N ALA A 193 1.23 -28.19 -7.91
CA ALA A 193 0.79 -27.26 -8.97
C ALA A 193 0.86 -25.80 -8.54
N TYR A 194 0.63 -25.52 -7.25
CA TYR A 194 0.74 -24.18 -6.68
C TYR A 194 2.11 -23.87 -6.05
N GLY A 195 3.08 -24.80 -6.12
CA GLY A 195 4.45 -24.60 -5.64
C GLY A 195 4.64 -24.67 -4.13
N PHE A 196 3.78 -25.42 -3.42
CA PHE A 196 3.83 -25.59 -1.96
C PHE A 196 4.03 -27.07 -1.58
N GLU A 197 4.59 -27.30 -0.39
CA GLU A 197 4.74 -28.67 0.17
C GLU A 197 3.46 -29.14 0.88
N SER A 198 2.65 -28.22 1.39
CA SER A 198 1.41 -28.55 2.10
C SER A 198 0.40 -27.40 2.08
N PHE A 199 -0.89 -27.70 2.27
CA PHE A 199 -1.95 -26.69 2.38
C PHE A 199 -1.75 -25.73 3.57
N GLN A 200 -1.07 -26.17 4.63
CA GLN A 200 -0.76 -25.36 5.80
C GLN A 200 0.21 -24.19 5.49
N GLN A 201 1.02 -24.35 4.43
CA GLN A 201 1.95 -23.31 3.97
C GLN A 201 1.31 -22.33 2.99
N MET A 202 0.15 -22.68 2.42
CA MET A 202 -0.54 -21.85 1.44
C MET A 202 -1.22 -20.64 2.10
N PRO A 203 -1.11 -19.44 1.53
CA PRO A 203 -1.93 -18.29 1.91
C PRO A 203 -3.44 -18.55 1.74
N ASN A 204 -4.29 -17.86 2.52
CA ASN A 204 -5.74 -18.05 2.45
C ASN A 204 -6.33 -17.81 1.06
N PHE A 205 -5.82 -16.79 0.35
CA PHE A 205 -6.31 -16.48 -1.00
C PHE A 205 -6.04 -17.60 -2.00
N ILE A 206 -4.94 -18.37 -1.84
CA ILE A 206 -4.67 -19.56 -2.67
C ILE A 206 -5.63 -20.69 -2.32
N LEU A 207 -5.91 -20.90 -1.02
CA LEU A 207 -6.89 -21.89 -0.60
C LEU A 207 -8.30 -21.58 -1.14
N GLU A 208 -8.68 -20.31 -1.12
CA GLU A 208 -9.95 -19.83 -1.69
C GLU A 208 -9.97 -19.97 -3.23
N ASP A 209 -8.82 -19.71 -3.91
CA ASP A 209 -8.68 -19.91 -5.34
C ASP A 209 -8.82 -21.38 -5.74
N ILE A 210 -8.26 -22.32 -4.97
CA ILE A 210 -8.42 -23.76 -5.16
C ILE A 210 -9.89 -24.15 -5.09
N ILE A 211 -10.64 -23.66 -4.09
CA ILE A 211 -12.08 -23.95 -3.97
C ILE A 211 -12.86 -23.40 -5.17
N THR A 212 -12.51 -22.21 -5.63
CA THR A 212 -13.17 -21.59 -6.78
C THR A 212 -12.89 -22.32 -8.09
N LYS A 213 -11.73 -23.00 -8.20
CA LYS A 213 -11.24 -23.66 -9.42
C LYS A 213 -11.31 -25.18 -9.39
N LYS A 214 -12.12 -25.79 -8.52
CA LYS A 214 -12.24 -27.23 -8.38
C LYS A 214 -12.42 -27.96 -9.71
N ASP A 215 -13.30 -27.47 -10.59
CA ASP A 215 -13.56 -28.09 -11.88
C ASP A 215 -12.31 -28.05 -12.80
N ASN A 216 -11.61 -26.93 -12.82
CA ASN A 216 -10.39 -26.80 -13.62
C ASN A 216 -9.26 -27.72 -13.11
N ILE A 217 -9.17 -27.91 -11.81
CA ILE A 217 -8.19 -28.81 -11.18
C ILE A 217 -8.48 -30.25 -11.53
N LYS A 218 -9.75 -30.65 -11.50
CA LYS A 218 -10.19 -31.97 -11.91
C LYS A 218 -9.84 -32.24 -13.37
N ASP A 219 -10.20 -31.32 -14.27
CA ASP A 219 -9.88 -31.42 -15.70
C ASP A 219 -8.36 -31.54 -15.95
N ALA A 220 -7.57 -30.80 -15.21
CA ALA A 220 -6.10 -30.85 -15.32
C ALA A 220 -5.55 -32.20 -14.86
N TYR A 221 -6.06 -32.75 -13.77
CA TYR A 221 -5.67 -34.06 -13.27
C TYR A 221 -6.02 -35.20 -14.23
N GLU A 222 -7.24 -35.19 -14.79
CA GLU A 222 -7.67 -36.18 -15.79
C GLU A 222 -6.80 -36.17 -17.05
N ARG A 223 -6.38 -34.98 -17.53
CA ARG A 223 -5.46 -34.85 -18.68
C ARG A 223 -4.05 -35.37 -18.41
N GLU A 224 -3.57 -35.26 -17.18
CA GLU A 224 -2.24 -35.77 -16.79
C GLU A 224 -2.24 -37.32 -16.64
N GLY A 225 -3.35 -37.89 -16.22
CA GLY A 225 -3.56 -39.33 -16.09
C GLY A 225 -3.75 -40.07 -17.43
N GLN A 226 -3.92 -39.35 -18.56
CA GLN A 226 -4.05 -39.91 -19.91
C GLN A 226 -2.73 -39.88 -20.70
N LYS A 227 -1.64 -39.41 -20.10
CA LYS A 227 -0.28 -39.43 -20.65
C LYS A 227 0.55 -40.55 -20.03
#